data_e2904e494d322a7f8c5dddde3fc0e705
#
_entry.id   e2904e494d322a7f8c5dddde3fc0e705
#
_cell.length_a   1.000
_cell.length_b   1.000
_cell.length_c   1.000
_cell.angle_alpha   90.00
_cell.angle_beta   90.00
_cell.angle_gamma   90.00
#
_symmetry.space_group_name_H-M   'P 1'
#
loop_
_entity.id
_entity.type
_entity.pdbx_description
1 polymer ?
#
loop_
_entity_poly.entity_id
_entity_poly.type
_entity_poly.pdbx_seq_one_letter_code
_entity_poly.pdbx_strand_id
1 'polypeptide(L)'
;MQLCQTLRELGFSRFCSAMLGSGLSPLDAIMSGPTGAWNAEMFGWKAPFPDGEPNQGRRQEIEVHANTLHAQDFDVLSPEEREEFVALCKQARNHATSLMTEGSSAMMPGK
;
A
#
# COMPACT_ATOMS: atom_id res chain seq x y z
N MET A 1 13.75 4.11 11.02
CA MET A 1 12.32 3.79 11.25
C MET A 1 11.40 4.97 11.00
N GLN A 2 11.67 6.14 11.59
CA GLN A 2 10.82 7.32 11.40
C GLN A 2 10.72 7.76 9.94
N LEU A 3 11.81 7.74 9.18
CA LEU A 3 11.81 8.13 7.76
C LEU A 3 10.89 7.21 6.93
N CYS A 4 10.99 5.90 7.13
CA CYS A 4 10.13 4.93 6.43
C CYS A 4 8.66 5.13 6.78
N GLN A 5 8.36 5.41 8.06
CA GLN A 5 7.01 5.72 8.50
C GLN A 5 6.49 7.00 7.82
N THR A 6 7.30 8.04 7.78
CA THR A 6 6.95 9.31 7.13
C THR A 6 6.68 9.11 5.64
N LEU A 7 7.52 8.37 4.94
CA LEU A 7 7.34 8.08 3.52
C LEU A 7 6.07 7.27 3.27
N ARG A 8 5.77 6.30 4.12
CA ARG A 8 4.54 5.52 4.05
C ARG A 8 3.30 6.40 4.21
N GLU A 9 3.29 7.27 5.20
CA GLU A 9 2.18 8.20 5.46
C GLU A 9 2.00 9.18 4.30
N LEU A 10 3.11 9.67 3.75
CA LEU A 10 3.08 10.58 2.60
C LEU A 10 2.52 9.86 1.35
N GLY A 11 2.96 8.63 1.08
CA GLY A 11 2.43 7.81 -0.01
C GLY A 11 0.94 7.53 0.14
N PHE A 12 0.50 7.22 1.36
CA PHE A 12 -0.92 7.01 1.66
C PHE A 12 -1.72 8.30 1.46
N SER A 13 -1.18 9.45 1.86
CA SER A 13 -1.81 10.77 1.61
C SER A 13 -2.00 11.03 0.11
N ARG A 14 -1.01 10.70 -0.71
CA ARG A 14 -1.12 10.83 -2.18
C ARG A 14 -2.21 9.91 -2.73
N PHE A 15 -2.28 8.68 -2.25
CA PHE A 15 -3.33 7.73 -2.62
C PHE A 15 -4.73 8.23 -2.24
N CYS A 16 -4.90 8.71 -1.02
CA CYS A 16 -6.18 9.27 -0.56
C CYS A 16 -6.61 10.48 -1.40
N SER A 17 -5.67 11.37 -1.74
CA SER A 17 -5.92 12.54 -2.58
C SER A 17 -6.40 12.13 -3.98
N ALA A 18 -5.73 11.17 -4.60
CA ALA A 18 -6.10 10.63 -5.90
C ALA A 18 -7.47 9.95 -5.84
N MET A 19 -7.74 9.20 -4.78
CA MET A 19 -9.02 8.51 -4.56
C MET A 19 -10.17 9.52 -4.43
N LEU A 20 -10.00 10.54 -3.61
CA LEU A 20 -11.01 11.59 -3.42
C LEU A 20 -11.27 12.35 -4.72
N GLY A 21 -10.23 12.69 -5.46
CA GLY A 21 -10.34 13.38 -6.74
C GLY A 21 -11.02 12.58 -7.82
N SER A 22 -11.05 11.25 -7.71
CA SER A 22 -11.69 10.36 -8.70
C SER A 22 -13.22 10.37 -8.62
N GLY A 23 -13.80 10.78 -7.49
CA GLY A 23 -15.23 10.70 -7.24
C GLY A 23 -15.75 9.29 -6.94
N LEU A 24 -14.87 8.30 -6.79
CA LEU A 24 -15.27 6.95 -6.38
C LEU A 24 -15.78 6.97 -4.93
N SER A 25 -16.88 6.30 -4.65
CA SER A 25 -17.41 6.25 -3.29
C SER A 25 -16.46 5.46 -2.37
N PRO A 26 -16.45 5.75 -1.05
CA PRO A 26 -15.59 5.01 -0.12
C PRO A 26 -15.81 3.50 -0.15
N LEU A 27 -17.05 3.06 -0.22
CA LEU A 27 -17.37 1.63 -0.25
C LEU A 27 -16.93 0.98 -1.57
N ASP A 28 -17.16 1.64 -2.71
CA ASP A 28 -16.68 1.14 -4.01
C ASP A 28 -15.16 1.08 -4.06
N ALA A 29 -14.49 2.05 -3.45
CA ALA A 29 -13.04 2.05 -3.32
C ALA A 29 -12.53 0.83 -2.53
N ILE A 30 -13.18 0.49 -1.43
CA ILE A 30 -12.84 -0.68 -0.60
C ILE A 30 -13.13 -1.97 -1.38
N MET A 31 -14.31 -2.07 -1.98
CA MET A 31 -14.75 -3.27 -2.69
C MET A 31 -13.93 -3.56 -3.94
N SER A 32 -13.39 -2.55 -4.59
CA SER A 32 -12.49 -2.71 -5.73
C SER A 32 -11.06 -3.13 -5.36
N GLY A 33 -10.74 -3.14 -4.06
CA GLY A 33 -9.44 -3.55 -3.55
C GLY A 33 -9.32 -5.06 -3.36
N PRO A 34 -8.09 -5.54 -3.08
CA PRO A 34 -7.81 -6.99 -3.02
C PRO A 34 -8.51 -7.73 -1.87
N THR A 35 -8.87 -7.02 -0.82
CA THR A 35 -9.50 -7.62 0.37
C THR A 35 -11.00 -7.29 0.49
N GLY A 36 -11.53 -6.48 -0.40
CA GLY A 36 -12.96 -6.23 -0.64
C GLY A 36 -13.86 -6.29 0.61
N ALA A 37 -14.74 -7.28 0.63
CA ALA A 37 -15.74 -7.46 1.68
C ALA A 37 -15.14 -7.58 3.09
N TRP A 38 -14.00 -8.24 3.25
CA TRP A 38 -13.34 -8.37 4.55
C TRP A 38 -12.96 -6.99 5.12
N ASN A 39 -12.37 -6.14 4.29
CA ASN A 39 -12.05 -4.77 4.71
C ASN A 39 -13.30 -3.95 5.00
N ALA A 40 -14.34 -4.10 4.17
CA ALA A 40 -15.58 -3.39 4.38
C ALA A 40 -16.21 -3.72 5.75
N GLU A 41 -16.25 -5.00 6.09
CA GLU A 41 -16.74 -5.45 7.40
C GLU A 41 -15.87 -4.92 8.54
N MET A 42 -14.55 -4.99 8.41
CA MET A 42 -13.60 -4.51 9.41
C MET A 42 -13.78 -3.01 9.69
N PHE A 43 -14.11 -2.22 8.66
CA PHE A 43 -14.37 -0.79 8.81
C PHE A 43 -15.83 -0.46 9.22
N GLY A 44 -16.65 -1.47 9.47
CA GLY A 44 -18.00 -1.28 10.00
C GLY A 44 -19.12 -1.22 8.96
N TRP A 45 -18.83 -1.45 7.69
CA TRP A 45 -19.85 -1.58 6.66
C TRP A 45 -20.59 -2.91 6.81
N LYS A 46 -21.87 -2.91 6.46
CA LYS A 46 -22.71 -4.12 6.56
C LYS A 46 -23.10 -4.60 5.17
N ALA A 47 -23.20 -5.92 5.04
CA ALA A 47 -23.72 -6.56 3.84
C ALA A 47 -25.20 -6.14 3.60
N PRO A 48 -25.68 -6.15 2.35
CA PRO A 48 -24.96 -6.62 1.15
C PRO A 48 -23.95 -5.59 0.62
N PHE A 49 -22.86 -6.08 0.02
CA PHE A 49 -21.82 -5.24 -0.56
C PHE A 49 -21.97 -5.15 -2.07
N PRO A 50 -21.66 -3.98 -2.68
CA PRO A 50 -21.59 -3.88 -4.13
C PRO A 50 -20.48 -4.71 -4.71
N ASP A 51 -20.61 -5.08 -5.99
CA ASP A 51 -19.53 -5.75 -6.72
C ASP A 51 -18.40 -4.76 -6.99
N GLY A 52 -17.17 -5.14 -6.62
CA GLY A 52 -15.99 -4.31 -6.82
C GLY A 52 -15.39 -4.44 -8.22
N GLU A 53 -15.71 -5.48 -8.98
CA GLU A 53 -15.11 -5.75 -10.28
C GLU A 53 -15.27 -4.61 -11.28
N PRO A 54 -16.45 -3.97 -11.45
CA PRO A 54 -16.61 -2.86 -12.39
C PRO A 54 -15.69 -1.67 -12.12
N ASN A 55 -15.20 -1.51 -10.90
CA ASN A 55 -14.37 -0.39 -10.47
C ASN A 55 -12.87 -0.73 -10.41
N GLN A 56 -12.48 -1.96 -10.70
CA GLN A 56 -11.06 -2.37 -10.61
C GLN A 56 -10.15 -1.59 -11.55
N GLY A 57 -10.58 -1.39 -12.79
CA GLY A 57 -9.83 -0.60 -13.76
C GLY A 57 -9.63 0.84 -13.30
N ARG A 58 -10.67 1.45 -12.77
CA ARG A 58 -10.63 2.80 -12.23
C ARG A 58 -9.71 2.89 -11.00
N ARG A 59 -9.76 1.90 -10.13
CA ARG A 59 -8.84 1.82 -8.98
C ARG A 59 -7.39 1.73 -9.43
N GLN A 60 -7.11 0.95 -10.46
CA GLN A 60 -5.76 0.85 -11.01
C GLN A 60 -5.27 2.20 -11.56
N GLU A 61 -6.11 2.95 -12.25
CA GLU A 61 -5.79 4.31 -12.71
C GLU A 61 -5.49 5.24 -11.54
N ILE A 62 -6.25 5.14 -10.46
CA ILE A 62 -6.04 5.92 -9.24
C ILE A 62 -4.69 5.57 -8.62
N GLU A 63 -4.33 4.29 -8.55
CA GLU A 63 -3.03 3.84 -8.02
C GLU A 63 -1.86 4.36 -8.86
N VAL A 64 -1.98 4.31 -10.18
CA VAL A 64 -0.96 4.88 -11.09
C VAL A 64 -0.82 6.38 -10.87
N HIS A 65 -1.93 7.11 -10.76
CA HIS A 65 -1.91 8.54 -10.48
C HIS A 65 -1.28 8.85 -9.12
N ALA A 66 -1.65 8.10 -8.08
CA ALA A 66 -1.07 8.24 -6.75
C ALA A 66 0.45 7.99 -6.77
N ASN A 67 0.90 6.97 -7.48
CA ASN A 67 2.33 6.67 -7.63
C ASN A 67 3.07 7.79 -8.36
N THR A 68 2.47 8.38 -9.38
CA THR A 68 3.04 9.52 -10.10
C THR A 68 3.21 10.73 -9.17
N LEU A 69 2.22 11.02 -8.34
CA LEU A 69 2.29 12.08 -7.35
C LEU A 69 3.36 11.81 -6.30
N HIS A 70 3.42 10.58 -5.80
CA HIS A 70 4.39 10.18 -4.78
C HIS A 70 5.83 10.14 -5.31
N ALA A 71 6.02 9.80 -6.58
CA ALA A 71 7.34 9.81 -7.21
C ALA A 71 8.00 11.19 -7.15
N GLN A 72 7.21 12.26 -7.23
CA GLN A 72 7.71 13.64 -7.12
C GLN A 72 8.32 13.95 -5.75
N ASP A 73 7.91 13.24 -4.70
CA ASP A 73 8.46 13.41 -3.36
C ASP A 73 9.93 12.98 -3.28
N PHE A 74 10.40 12.20 -4.25
CA PHE A 74 11.79 11.74 -4.35
C PHE A 74 12.66 12.60 -5.30
N ASP A 75 12.12 13.66 -5.85
CA ASP A 75 12.86 14.53 -6.80
C ASP A 75 14.02 15.30 -6.14
N VAL A 76 14.04 15.35 -4.80
CA VAL A 76 15.15 15.92 -4.02
C VAL A 76 16.42 15.06 -4.12
N LEU A 77 16.29 13.80 -4.53
CA LEU A 77 17.40 12.87 -4.68
C LEU A 77 17.88 12.84 -6.14
N SER A 78 19.19 12.72 -6.34
CA SER A 78 19.75 12.44 -7.66
C SER A 78 19.32 11.04 -8.16
N PRO A 79 19.44 10.74 -9.46
CA PRO A 79 19.17 9.40 -9.96
C PRO A 79 19.97 8.31 -9.25
N GLU A 80 21.25 8.55 -8.96
CA GLU A 80 22.13 7.64 -8.25
C GLU A 80 21.70 7.42 -6.82
N GLU A 81 21.31 8.50 -6.14
CA GLU A 81 20.79 8.45 -4.76
C GLU A 81 19.46 7.69 -4.69
N ARG A 82 18.60 7.82 -5.71
CA ARG A 82 17.35 7.04 -5.80
C ARG A 82 17.62 5.55 -5.96
N GLU A 83 18.58 5.18 -6.80
CA GLU A 83 19.00 3.77 -6.95
C GLU A 83 19.54 3.21 -5.65
N GLU A 84 20.38 3.95 -4.95
CA GLU A 84 20.91 3.58 -3.64
C GLU A 84 19.78 3.42 -2.61
N PHE A 85 18.84 4.35 -2.58
CA PHE A 85 17.67 4.28 -1.68
C PHE A 85 16.86 3.01 -1.93
N VAL A 86 16.58 2.67 -3.19
CA VAL A 86 15.86 1.45 -3.56
C VAL A 86 16.62 0.21 -3.10
N ALA A 87 17.94 0.17 -3.30
CA ALA A 87 18.79 -0.94 -2.88
C ALA A 87 18.76 -1.12 -1.36
N LEU A 88 18.84 -0.03 -0.59
CA LEU A 88 18.77 -0.04 0.87
C LEU A 88 17.41 -0.53 1.37
N CYS A 89 16.33 -0.09 0.74
CA CYS A 89 14.98 -0.57 1.07
C CYS A 89 14.81 -2.06 0.82
N LYS A 90 15.36 -2.57 -0.28
CA LYS A 90 15.34 -4.02 -0.58
C LYS A 90 16.14 -4.82 0.45
N GLN A 91 17.30 -4.34 0.86
CA GLN A 91 18.11 -4.97 1.90
C GLN A 91 17.36 -5.01 3.24
N ALA A 92 16.77 -3.90 3.65
CA ALA A 92 15.98 -3.81 4.88
C ALA A 92 14.79 -4.76 4.85
N ARG A 93 14.07 -4.83 3.74
CA ARG A 93 12.94 -5.75 3.56
C ARG A 93 13.40 -7.21 3.66
N ASN A 94 14.48 -7.57 2.97
CA ASN A 94 15.00 -8.94 2.98
C ASN A 94 15.45 -9.35 4.37
N HIS A 95 16.10 -8.45 5.10
CA HIS A 95 16.52 -8.70 6.49
C HIS A 95 15.30 -8.90 7.40
N ALA A 96 14.31 -8.03 7.32
CA ALA A 96 13.06 -8.16 8.09
C ALA A 96 12.33 -9.46 7.79
N THR A 97 12.25 -9.86 6.52
CA THR A 97 11.63 -11.12 6.10
C THR A 97 12.39 -12.31 6.68
N SER A 98 13.72 -12.30 6.65
CA SER A 98 14.57 -13.34 7.24
C SER A 98 14.30 -13.50 8.73
N LEU A 99 14.29 -12.40 9.49
CA LEU A 99 13.99 -12.39 10.92
C LEU A 99 12.59 -12.93 11.23
N MET A 100 11.60 -12.58 10.44
CA MET A 100 10.23 -13.08 10.61
C MET A 100 10.15 -14.57 10.35
N THR A 101 10.86 -15.07 9.35
CA THR A 101 10.91 -16.51 9.03
C THR A 101 11.60 -17.30 10.15
N GLU A 102 12.74 -16.82 10.64
CA GLU A 102 13.47 -17.43 11.76
C GLU A 102 12.62 -17.44 13.03
N GLY A 103 11.98 -16.31 13.36
CA GLY A 103 11.09 -16.20 14.51
C GLY A 103 9.90 -17.16 14.41
N SER A 104 9.31 -17.27 13.24
CA SER A 104 8.19 -18.19 12.99
C SER A 104 8.61 -19.66 13.16
N SER A 105 9.78 -20.01 12.66
CA SER A 105 10.32 -21.38 12.82
C SER A 105 10.61 -21.70 14.27
N ALA A 106 11.11 -20.75 15.04
CA ALA A 106 11.39 -20.91 16.47
C ALA A 106 10.11 -21.06 17.32
N MET A 107 8.98 -20.51 16.84
CA MET A 107 7.69 -20.58 17.52
C MET A 107 6.87 -21.85 17.19
N MET A 108 7.36 -22.71 16.29
CA MET A 108 6.73 -23.99 15.97
C MET A 108 7.42 -25.14 16.72
N PRO A 109 6.95 -25.50 17.93
CA PRO A 109 7.55 -26.60 18.68
C PRO A 109 7.22 -27.95 18.06
N GLY A 110 8.14 -28.89 18.17
CA GLY A 110 7.88 -30.29 17.84
C GLY A 110 8.11 -30.69 16.39
N LYS A 111 8.84 -29.93 15.65
CA LYS A 111 9.31 -30.35 14.30
C LYS A 111 10.80 -30.55 14.25
#